data_c37c640e687aab50ccaf6723dcfbe26f
#
_entry.id   c37c640e687aab50ccaf6723dcfbe26f
#
_cell.length_a   1.000
_cell.length_b   1.000
_cell.length_c   1.000
_cell.angle_alpha   90.00
_cell.angle_beta   90.00
_cell.angle_gamma   90.00
#
_symmetry.space_group_name_H-M   'P 1'
#
loop_
_entity.id
_entity.type
_entity.pdbx_description
1 polymer ?
#
loop_
_entity_poly.entity_id
_entity_poly.type
_entity_poly.pdbx_seq_one_letter_code
_entity_poly.pdbx_strand_id
1 'polypeptide(L)'
;GPESGFASLFDNRWCLLTDHGSADKEAQNKLMTFWKSLGANVEFMDADHHDLVLAVTSHAPLLIAYTMVGVADDLGKVTDSEVIKYSAAGFRDFTRIAASDPTMWRDVFLSNKEATLEILGRFTEELFDLQRGYELGPWPSHVFPLNS
;
A
#
# COMPACT_ATOMS: atom_id res chain seq x y z
N GLY A 1 -11.21 -6.13 17.79
CA GLY A 1 -11.06 -6.71 19.14
C GLY A 1 -11.54 -8.16 19.20
N PRO A 2 -11.54 -8.83 20.37
CA PRO A 2 -11.87 -10.26 20.47
C PRO A 2 -13.28 -10.61 19.95
N GLU A 3 -14.21 -9.66 20.03
CA GLU A 3 -15.59 -9.81 19.55
C GLU A 3 -15.72 -9.83 18.01
N SER A 4 -14.67 -9.43 17.30
CA SER A 4 -14.60 -9.47 15.83
C SER A 4 -13.95 -10.76 15.33
N GLY A 5 -13.56 -11.67 16.22
CA GLY A 5 -12.96 -12.95 15.89
C GLY A 5 -14.00 -13.96 15.40
N PHE A 6 -13.67 -14.75 14.39
CA PHE A 6 -14.45 -15.89 13.91
C PHE A 6 -13.52 -17.01 13.44
N ALA A 7 -14.02 -18.24 13.40
CA ALA A 7 -13.18 -19.43 13.23
C ALA A 7 -12.37 -19.44 11.91
N SER A 8 -12.92 -18.89 10.84
CA SER A 8 -12.28 -18.85 9.51
C SER A 8 -11.56 -17.53 9.20
N LEU A 9 -11.20 -16.75 10.24
CA LEU A 9 -10.57 -15.43 10.06
C LEU A 9 -9.28 -15.49 9.22
N PHE A 10 -8.51 -16.54 9.38
CA PHE A 10 -7.22 -16.72 8.71
C PHE A 10 -7.28 -17.64 7.48
N ASP A 11 -8.45 -18.22 7.16
CA ASP A 11 -8.58 -19.10 6.00
C ASP A 11 -8.17 -18.38 4.71
N ASN A 12 -7.21 -18.98 4.00
CA ASN A 12 -6.64 -18.44 2.75
C ASN A 12 -6.03 -17.04 2.87
N ARG A 13 -5.68 -16.58 4.10
CA ARG A 13 -4.94 -15.34 4.31
C ARG A 13 -3.45 -15.60 4.27
N TRP A 14 -2.69 -14.66 3.70
CA TRP A 14 -1.23 -14.73 3.74
C TRP A 14 -0.72 -14.40 5.14
N CYS A 15 0.19 -15.23 5.62
CA CYS A 15 1.00 -14.98 6.80
C CYS A 15 2.48 -15.02 6.37
N LEU A 16 3.09 -13.84 6.27
CA LEU A 16 4.49 -13.71 5.92
C LEU A 16 5.32 -13.75 7.19
N LEU A 17 6.24 -14.71 7.26
CA LEU A 17 7.21 -14.83 8.33
C LEU A 17 8.54 -14.25 7.88
N THR A 18 9.00 -13.21 8.55
CA THR A 18 10.26 -12.55 8.23
C THR A 18 11.34 -12.89 9.24
N ASP A 19 12.57 -13.03 8.77
CA ASP A 19 13.74 -13.29 9.59
C ASP A 19 14.96 -12.59 8.99
N HIS A 20 15.82 -12.07 9.86
CA HIS A 20 17.14 -11.53 9.49
C HIS A 20 18.24 -12.61 9.47
N GLY A 21 17.88 -13.87 9.30
CA GLY A 21 18.81 -14.99 9.19
C GLY A 21 19.34 -15.55 10.51
N SER A 22 18.78 -15.11 11.64
CA SER A 22 19.22 -15.50 12.99
C SER A 22 18.23 -16.35 13.80
N ALA A 23 17.01 -16.53 13.28
CA ALA A 23 15.98 -17.25 14.01
C ALA A 23 16.23 -18.78 14.04
N ASP A 24 15.94 -19.37 15.18
CA ASP A 24 16.00 -20.82 15.36
C ASP A 24 15.00 -21.55 14.43
N LYS A 25 15.52 -22.49 13.64
CA LYS A 25 14.71 -23.25 12.68
C LYS A 25 13.58 -24.06 13.32
N GLU A 26 13.76 -24.54 14.54
CA GLU A 26 12.70 -25.26 15.25
C GLU A 26 11.56 -24.30 15.63
N ALA A 27 11.88 -23.11 16.11
CA ALA A 27 10.91 -22.06 16.39
C ALA A 27 10.16 -21.60 15.12
N GLN A 28 10.87 -21.42 14.01
CA GLN A 28 10.27 -21.10 12.70
C GLN A 28 9.27 -22.18 12.26
N ASN A 29 9.64 -23.46 12.36
CA ASN A 29 8.77 -24.57 12.00
C ASN A 29 7.53 -24.66 12.91
N LYS A 30 7.66 -24.42 14.20
CA LYS A 30 6.54 -24.36 15.14
C LYS A 30 5.58 -23.24 14.77
N LEU A 31 6.10 -22.05 14.49
CA LEU A 31 5.29 -20.88 14.11
C LEU A 31 4.56 -21.12 12.78
N MET A 32 5.27 -21.64 11.78
CA MET A 32 4.69 -22.02 10.50
C MET A 32 3.54 -23.03 10.68
N THR A 33 3.76 -24.08 11.47
CA THR A 33 2.77 -25.12 11.74
C THR A 33 1.54 -24.53 12.42
N PHE A 34 1.75 -23.63 13.39
CA PHE A 34 0.68 -22.93 14.09
C PHE A 34 -0.21 -22.15 13.13
N TRP A 35 0.37 -21.27 12.30
CA TRP A 35 -0.41 -20.46 11.38
C TRP A 35 -1.11 -21.29 10.29
N LYS A 36 -0.46 -22.34 9.77
CA LYS A 36 -1.11 -23.30 8.85
C LYS A 36 -2.30 -24.02 9.48
N SER A 37 -2.23 -24.34 10.77
CA SER A 37 -3.35 -24.98 11.48
C SER A 37 -4.57 -24.07 11.63
N LEU A 38 -4.38 -22.75 11.50
CA LEU A 38 -5.44 -21.74 11.48
C LEU A 38 -5.99 -21.45 10.08
N GLY A 39 -5.53 -22.17 9.04
CA GLY A 39 -5.98 -22.00 7.65
C GLY A 39 -5.18 -20.99 6.84
N ALA A 40 -4.11 -20.39 7.39
CA ALA A 40 -3.29 -19.40 6.70
C ALA A 40 -2.36 -20.01 5.65
N ASN A 41 -2.12 -19.29 4.57
CA ASN A 41 -1.05 -19.54 3.61
C ASN A 41 0.23 -18.92 4.16
N VAL A 42 1.17 -19.75 4.61
CA VAL A 42 2.38 -19.30 5.29
C VAL A 42 3.58 -19.36 4.36
N GLU A 43 4.30 -18.25 4.26
CA GLU A 43 5.52 -18.12 3.48
C GLU A 43 6.61 -17.42 4.27
N PHE A 44 7.87 -17.81 4.04
CA PHE A 44 9.02 -17.10 4.57
C PHE A 44 9.52 -16.09 3.55
N MET A 45 9.84 -14.90 4.03
CA MET A 45 10.36 -13.81 3.20
C MET A 45 11.52 -13.14 3.94
N ASP A 46 12.54 -12.75 3.19
CA ASP A 46 13.58 -11.87 3.72
C ASP A 46 12.97 -10.55 4.20
N ALA A 47 13.46 -10.01 5.32
CA ALA A 47 12.85 -8.84 5.93
C ALA A 47 12.96 -7.58 5.06
N ASP A 48 14.12 -7.36 4.41
CA ASP A 48 14.32 -6.20 3.53
C ASP A 48 13.44 -6.32 2.29
N HIS A 49 13.30 -7.54 1.76
CA HIS A 49 12.39 -7.80 0.64
C HIS A 49 10.92 -7.58 1.03
N HIS A 50 10.51 -8.04 2.21
CA HIS A 50 9.18 -7.79 2.77
C HIS A 50 8.88 -6.29 2.84
N ASP A 51 9.82 -5.51 3.36
CA ASP A 51 9.64 -4.07 3.53
C ASP A 51 9.48 -3.35 2.20
N LEU A 52 10.24 -3.76 1.17
CA LEU A 52 10.09 -3.24 -0.19
C LEU A 52 8.73 -3.63 -0.82
N VAL A 53 8.32 -4.89 -0.67
CA VAL A 53 7.02 -5.37 -1.18
C VAL A 53 5.87 -4.58 -0.53
N LEU A 54 5.91 -4.38 0.79
CA LEU A 54 4.87 -3.61 1.49
C LEU A 54 4.93 -2.12 1.16
N ALA A 55 6.10 -1.57 0.92
CA ALA A 55 6.21 -0.18 0.44
C ALA A 55 5.45 0.03 -0.87
N VAL A 56 5.57 -0.91 -1.82
CA VAL A 56 4.87 -0.84 -3.12
C VAL A 56 3.37 -1.14 -3.01
N THR A 57 3.01 -2.19 -2.26
CA THR A 57 1.64 -2.74 -2.31
C THR A 57 0.69 -2.14 -1.27
N SER A 58 1.22 -1.49 -0.25
CA SER A 58 0.46 -0.98 0.90
C SER A 58 0.78 0.47 1.22
N HIS A 59 2.05 0.79 1.50
CA HIS A 59 2.44 2.08 2.07
C HIS A 59 2.32 3.23 1.05
N ALA A 60 2.94 3.10 -0.11
CA ALA A 60 2.87 4.14 -1.15
C ALA A 60 1.43 4.38 -1.65
N PRO A 61 0.61 3.36 -1.94
CA PRO A 61 -0.79 3.59 -2.30
C PRO A 61 -1.57 4.40 -1.27
N LEU A 62 -1.35 4.14 0.01
CA LEU A 62 -2.03 4.89 1.08
C LEU A 62 -1.55 6.35 1.16
N LEU A 63 -0.23 6.59 1.09
CA LEU A 63 0.33 7.95 1.06
C LEU A 63 -0.18 8.74 -0.13
N ILE A 64 -0.27 8.11 -1.31
CA ILE A 64 -0.83 8.73 -2.52
C ILE A 64 -2.31 9.07 -2.30
N ALA A 65 -3.08 8.17 -1.67
CA ALA A 65 -4.49 8.43 -1.35
C ALA A 65 -4.65 9.61 -0.38
N TYR A 66 -3.85 9.70 0.68
CA TYR A 66 -3.82 10.86 1.58
C TYR A 66 -3.46 12.15 0.83
N THR A 67 -2.45 12.09 -0.03
CA THR A 67 -2.03 13.24 -0.85
C THR A 67 -3.15 13.70 -1.79
N MET A 68 -3.85 12.78 -2.43
CA MET A 68 -4.98 13.11 -3.31
C MET A 68 -6.14 13.77 -2.56
N VAL A 69 -6.43 13.32 -1.35
CA VAL A 69 -7.44 13.98 -0.50
C VAL A 69 -6.96 15.38 -0.13
N GLY A 70 -5.70 15.56 0.29
CA GLY A 70 -5.14 16.87 0.59
C GLY A 70 -5.16 17.82 -0.61
N VAL A 71 -4.78 17.35 -1.80
CA VAL A 71 -4.86 18.16 -3.04
C VAL A 71 -6.29 18.57 -3.36
N ALA A 72 -7.27 17.69 -3.14
CA ALA A 72 -8.68 18.02 -3.37
C ALA A 72 -9.19 19.06 -2.37
N ASP A 73 -8.76 19.00 -1.11
CA ASP A 73 -9.11 19.95 -0.04
C ASP A 73 -8.46 21.32 -0.28
N ASP A 74 -7.20 21.37 -0.68
CA ASP A 74 -6.44 22.60 -0.95
C ASP A 74 -6.93 23.37 -2.20
N LEU A 75 -7.64 22.72 -3.10
CA LEU A 75 -8.19 23.34 -4.31
C LEU A 75 -9.31 24.32 -3.99
N GLY A 76 -9.18 25.26 -3.10
CA GLY A 76 -10.13 26.25 -2.57
C GLY A 76 -11.20 26.85 -3.49
N LYS A 77 -11.26 26.39 -4.75
CA LYS A 77 -12.33 26.64 -5.75
C LYS A 77 -13.34 25.50 -5.84
N VAL A 78 -13.04 24.36 -5.24
CA VAL A 78 -13.90 23.17 -5.22
C VAL A 78 -14.34 22.99 -3.77
N THR A 79 -15.62 23.10 -3.52
CA THR A 79 -16.15 22.91 -2.16
C THR A 79 -16.16 21.42 -1.80
N ASP A 80 -15.98 21.07 -0.52
CA ASP A 80 -16.10 19.68 -0.03
C ASP A 80 -17.36 19.00 -0.55
N SER A 81 -18.47 19.75 -0.59
CA SER A 81 -19.75 19.26 -1.10
C SER A 81 -19.69 18.90 -2.59
N GLU A 82 -18.90 19.59 -3.40
CA GLU A 82 -18.74 19.30 -4.82
C GLU A 82 -17.83 18.10 -5.05
N VAL A 83 -16.71 17.98 -4.31
CA VAL A 83 -15.84 16.79 -4.36
C VAL A 83 -16.65 15.56 -4.00
N ILE A 84 -17.42 15.57 -2.92
CA ILE A 84 -18.26 14.45 -2.49
C ILE A 84 -19.36 14.18 -3.53
N LYS A 85 -20.05 15.22 -3.99
CA LYS A 85 -21.21 15.11 -4.88
C LYS A 85 -20.85 14.60 -6.26
N TYR A 86 -19.71 15.05 -6.81
CA TYR A 86 -19.30 14.72 -8.17
C TYR A 86 -18.20 13.64 -8.23
N SER A 87 -17.75 13.13 -7.07
CA SER A 87 -16.76 12.06 -7.05
C SER A 87 -17.29 10.81 -7.74
N ALA A 88 -16.61 10.40 -8.81
CA ALA A 88 -16.86 9.13 -9.45
C ALA A 88 -16.44 7.96 -8.55
N ALA A 89 -16.91 6.76 -8.88
CA ALA A 89 -16.60 5.54 -8.12
C ALA A 89 -15.08 5.37 -7.90
N GLY A 90 -14.26 5.61 -8.94
CA GLY A 90 -12.81 5.49 -8.85
C GLY A 90 -12.15 6.39 -7.80
N PHE A 91 -12.58 7.67 -7.68
CA PHE A 91 -12.06 8.55 -6.66
C PHE A 91 -12.45 8.08 -5.25
N ARG A 92 -13.71 7.68 -5.06
CA ARG A 92 -14.20 7.18 -3.76
C ARG A 92 -13.52 5.90 -3.33
N ASP A 93 -13.35 4.95 -4.25
CA ASP A 93 -12.69 3.68 -3.96
C ASP A 93 -11.22 3.88 -3.61
N PHE A 94 -10.52 4.73 -4.37
CA PHE A 94 -9.13 5.04 -4.14
C PHE A 94 -8.91 5.81 -2.83
N THR A 95 -9.72 6.84 -2.54
CA THR A 95 -9.56 7.66 -1.34
C THR A 95 -10.15 7.03 -0.08
N ARG A 96 -10.96 5.96 -0.21
CA ARG A 96 -11.52 5.21 0.93
C ARG A 96 -10.43 4.72 1.89
N ILE A 97 -9.27 4.35 1.38
CA ILE A 97 -8.15 3.90 2.21
C ILE A 97 -7.56 5.04 3.06
N ALA A 98 -7.70 6.30 2.64
CA ALA A 98 -7.25 7.46 3.40
C ALA A 98 -8.10 7.75 4.66
N ALA A 99 -9.22 7.04 4.87
CA ALA A 99 -10.00 7.09 6.11
C ALA A 99 -9.41 6.23 7.24
N SER A 100 -8.23 5.65 7.04
CA SER A 100 -7.52 4.85 8.05
C SER A 100 -6.95 5.73 9.18
N ASP A 101 -6.68 5.12 10.34
CA ASP A 101 -6.12 5.83 11.51
C ASP A 101 -4.75 6.45 11.18
N PRO A 102 -4.60 7.77 11.23
CA PRO A 102 -3.38 8.45 10.82
C PRO A 102 -2.20 8.21 11.80
N THR A 103 -2.48 7.93 13.07
CA THR A 103 -1.44 7.68 14.08
C THR A 103 -0.78 6.34 13.83
N MET A 104 -1.59 5.29 13.64
CA MET A 104 -1.08 3.96 13.32
C MET A 104 -0.24 4.00 12.03
N TRP A 105 -0.75 4.62 10.98
CA TRP A 105 -0.07 4.68 9.69
C TRP A 105 1.19 5.53 9.69
N ARG A 106 1.21 6.63 10.46
CA ARG A 106 2.46 7.39 10.71
C ARG A 106 3.55 6.47 11.24
N ASP A 107 3.22 5.63 12.22
CA ASP A 107 4.19 4.75 12.86
C ASP A 107 4.63 3.63 11.89
N VAL A 108 3.74 3.11 11.07
CA VAL A 108 4.06 2.16 9.99
C VAL A 108 5.03 2.79 8.98
N PHE A 109 4.76 4.01 8.51
CA PHE A 109 5.64 4.71 7.55
C PHE A 109 7.02 5.00 8.14
N LEU A 110 7.08 5.39 9.40
CA LEU A 110 8.36 5.64 10.08
C LEU A 110 9.16 4.35 10.29
N SER A 111 8.49 3.23 10.55
CA SER A 111 9.14 1.91 10.71
C SER A 111 9.71 1.37 9.40
N ASN A 112 9.05 1.65 8.26
CA ASN A 112 9.51 1.27 6.92
C ASN A 112 9.90 2.48 6.07
N LYS A 113 10.65 3.40 6.67
CA LYS A 113 10.95 4.71 6.08
C LYS A 113 11.74 4.62 4.78
N GLU A 114 12.80 3.82 4.77
CA GLU A 114 13.76 3.79 3.65
C GLU A 114 13.11 3.24 2.39
N ALA A 115 12.47 2.06 2.47
CA ALA A 115 11.77 1.47 1.34
C ALA A 115 10.58 2.35 0.88
N THR A 116 9.85 2.97 1.81
CA THR A 116 8.75 3.87 1.47
C THR A 116 9.24 5.09 0.70
N LEU A 117 10.35 5.71 1.12
CA LEU A 117 10.95 6.86 0.41
C LEU A 117 11.48 6.47 -0.97
N GLU A 118 12.08 5.30 -1.11
CA GLU A 118 12.53 4.78 -2.41
C GLU A 118 11.36 4.68 -3.40
N ILE A 119 10.25 4.06 -2.97
CA ILE A 119 9.08 3.88 -3.83
C ILE A 119 8.39 5.21 -4.15
N LEU A 120 8.30 6.13 -3.18
CA LEU A 120 7.77 7.47 -3.43
C LEU A 120 8.65 8.25 -4.42
N GLY A 121 9.97 8.11 -4.35
CA GLY A 121 10.89 8.71 -5.31
C GLY A 121 10.60 8.23 -6.73
N ARG A 122 10.55 6.92 -6.94
CA ARG A 122 10.19 6.29 -8.23
C ARG A 122 8.82 6.75 -8.72
N PHE A 123 7.82 6.76 -7.85
CA PHE A 123 6.48 7.25 -8.22
C PHE A 123 6.48 8.72 -8.64
N THR A 124 7.26 9.56 -7.98
CA THR A 124 7.40 10.98 -8.33
C THR A 124 8.06 11.16 -9.69
N GLU A 125 9.09 10.39 -10.01
CA GLU A 125 9.74 10.38 -11.33
C GLU A 125 8.73 10.01 -12.43
N GLU A 126 7.94 8.95 -12.22
CA GLU A 126 6.89 8.54 -13.15
C GLU A 126 5.81 9.63 -13.34
N LEU A 127 5.43 10.34 -12.28
CA LEU A 127 4.50 11.46 -12.39
C LEU A 127 5.07 12.62 -13.20
N PHE A 128 6.36 12.94 -13.03
CA PHE A 128 7.01 13.97 -13.84
C PHE A 128 7.09 13.57 -15.32
N ASP A 129 7.33 12.30 -15.62
CA ASP A 129 7.34 11.81 -16.99
C ASP A 129 5.95 11.86 -17.61
N LEU A 130 4.90 11.54 -16.85
CA LEU A 130 3.52 11.72 -17.26
C LEU A 130 3.20 13.20 -17.55
N GLN A 131 3.55 14.10 -16.62
CA GLN A 131 3.33 15.54 -16.80
C GLN A 131 4.02 16.04 -18.08
N ARG A 132 5.25 15.64 -18.31
CA ARG A 132 5.99 15.98 -19.53
C ARG A 132 5.32 15.44 -20.78
N GLY A 133 4.77 14.23 -20.72
CA GLY A 133 3.98 13.64 -21.80
C GLY A 133 2.73 14.48 -22.15
N TYR A 134 2.06 15.04 -21.14
CA TYR A 134 0.94 15.96 -21.38
C TYR A 134 1.36 17.26 -22.06
N GLU A 135 2.53 17.79 -21.70
CA GLU A 135 3.00 19.08 -22.23
C GLU A 135 3.61 18.96 -23.63
N LEU A 136 4.33 17.90 -23.91
CA LEU A 136 5.20 17.80 -25.07
C LEU A 136 4.84 16.62 -26.00
N GLY A 137 4.10 15.61 -25.54
CA GLY A 137 3.99 14.31 -26.24
C GLY A 137 5.36 13.75 -26.68
N PRO A 138 5.45 12.50 -27.08
CA PRO A 138 4.49 11.41 -26.91
C PRO A 138 4.46 10.90 -25.46
N TRP A 139 3.37 10.21 -25.12
CA TRP A 139 3.22 9.56 -23.81
C TRP A 139 4.26 8.48 -23.57
N PRO A 140 4.73 8.33 -22.33
CA PRO A 140 5.61 7.23 -21.95
C PRO A 140 4.90 5.88 -22.21
N SER A 141 5.45 5.07 -23.10
CA SER A 141 4.84 3.80 -23.53
C SER A 141 4.72 2.75 -22.42
N HIS A 142 5.56 2.86 -21.37
CA HIS A 142 5.52 1.97 -20.20
C HIS A 142 4.37 2.29 -19.26
N VAL A 143 3.85 3.52 -19.25
CA VAL A 143 2.72 3.94 -18.42
C VAL A 143 1.39 3.61 -19.08
N PHE A 144 1.31 3.79 -20.38
CA PHE A 144 0.15 3.41 -21.20
C PHE A 144 0.65 2.52 -22.34
N PRO A 145 0.83 1.22 -22.10
CA PRO A 145 1.06 0.30 -23.19
C PRO A 145 -0.19 0.31 -24.07
N LEU A 146 -0.14 1.09 -25.13
CA LEU A 146 -1.12 1.04 -26.21
C LEU A 146 -0.94 -0.34 -26.84
N ASN A 147 -1.75 -1.30 -26.41
CA ASN A 147 -1.85 -2.57 -27.10
C ASN A 147 -2.34 -2.27 -28.51
N SER A 148 -1.40 -2.34 -29.44
CA SER A 148 -1.63 -2.38 -30.88
C SER A 148 -2.39 -3.65 -31.25
#